data_2b05a0dbb18e28b56341f537bf373666
#
_entry.id   2b05a0dbb18e28b56341f537bf373666
#
_cell.length_a   1.000
_cell.length_b   1.000
_cell.length_c   1.000
_cell.angle_alpha   90.00
_cell.angle_beta   90.00
_cell.angle_gamma   90.00
#
_symmetry.space_group_name_H-M   'P 1'
#
loop_
_entity.id
_entity.type
_entity.pdbx_description
1 polymer ?
#
loop_
_entity_poly.entity_id
_entity_poly.type
_entity_poly.pdbx_seq_one_letter_code
_entity_poly.pdbx_strand_id
1 'polypeptide(L)'
;MVIPELIRLLTERGIELDEAIEIVKTMTAYTNHTILAEALEKWPLDFLEEVVPHLVPIIKELDRRIKEQGLADSVQIIDESGRVHMAHMDIHYGYSVNGVAALHTDILKSSELKPFYDLYPEKFNNKTNGITFRRWLMHCNPSLSHYLDQLLGRGYHRDAAQLEEVLNYKDDAAVKEKLESIKTHNKRKLQRFLEAHQGVTINPDSIFDIQIKRLHEYKRQQMNALYVIHKYLDIKAGNIPARPLTVFFGGKAAPAYTIAQDIIHLILCLSELIAKDPEVAPHLQVVMVENYNVTAASFLIPAADISEQISLASKEASGTGNMKFMLNGALTLGTADRANVEIHELVGDENIYVFGKDSETVIDLYANNGYVARDFYEQDAIKPLVDFIVSDEVLAVGNQERL
;
A
#
# COMPACT_ATOMS: atom_id res chain seq x y z
N MET A 1 8.69 9.20 20.21
CA MET A 1 9.44 10.34 20.82
C MET A 1 8.54 11.42 21.43
N VAL A 2 7.25 11.53 21.03
CA VAL A 2 6.30 12.50 21.65
C VAL A 2 6.13 12.24 23.15
N ILE A 3 6.02 10.99 23.58
CA ILE A 3 5.82 10.61 24.98
C ILE A 3 6.93 11.17 25.89
N PRO A 4 8.21 10.83 25.71
CA PRO A 4 9.26 11.33 26.57
C PRO A 4 9.42 12.85 26.47
N GLU A 5 9.18 13.47 25.31
CA GLU A 5 9.26 14.93 25.17
C GLU A 5 8.14 15.65 25.93
N LEU A 6 6.91 15.17 25.87
CA LEU A 6 5.82 15.76 26.65
C LEU A 6 6.06 15.64 28.16
N ILE A 7 6.57 14.48 28.62
CA ILE A 7 6.93 14.29 30.04
C ILE A 7 8.01 15.31 30.43
N ARG A 8 9.07 15.46 29.61
CA ARG A 8 10.13 16.44 29.84
C ARG A 8 9.59 17.86 29.96
N LEU A 9 8.73 18.27 29.02
CA LEU A 9 8.17 19.61 29.00
C LEU A 9 7.22 19.88 30.19
N LEU A 10 6.50 18.88 30.65
CA LEU A 10 5.64 19.00 31.83
C LEU A 10 6.49 19.13 33.09
N THR A 11 7.53 18.32 33.24
CA THR A 11 8.42 18.38 34.40
C THR A 11 9.23 19.68 34.47
N GLU A 12 9.65 20.24 33.34
CA GLU A 12 10.28 21.58 33.30
C GLU A 12 9.33 22.70 33.75
N ARG A 13 8.02 22.48 33.67
CA ARG A 13 7.00 23.40 34.16
C ARG A 13 6.60 23.17 35.62
N GLY A 14 7.31 22.31 36.31
CA GLY A 14 7.12 22.04 37.72
C GLY A 14 6.05 21.00 38.05
N ILE A 15 5.63 20.20 37.04
CA ILE A 15 4.76 19.04 37.28
C ILE A 15 5.64 17.87 37.71
N GLU A 16 5.27 17.21 38.82
CA GLU A 16 6.00 16.03 39.28
C GLU A 16 5.99 14.91 38.21
N LEU A 17 7.09 14.13 38.15
CA LEU A 17 7.31 13.14 37.09
C LEU A 17 6.17 12.11 37.01
N ASP A 18 5.68 11.62 38.15
CA ASP A 18 4.60 10.63 38.18
C ASP A 18 3.28 11.21 37.64
N GLU A 19 2.99 12.45 37.99
CA GLU A 19 1.81 13.16 37.47
C GLU A 19 1.96 13.43 35.96
N ALA A 20 3.14 13.84 35.50
CA ALA A 20 3.43 14.07 34.09
C ALA A 20 3.24 12.79 33.26
N ILE A 21 3.70 11.64 33.75
CA ILE A 21 3.50 10.33 33.11
C ILE A 21 2.00 10.01 32.99
N GLU A 22 1.22 10.16 34.06
CA GLU A 22 -0.21 9.87 34.04
C GLU A 22 -0.99 10.83 33.10
N ILE A 23 -0.62 12.11 33.05
CA ILE A 23 -1.18 13.06 32.07
C ILE A 23 -0.92 12.57 30.65
N VAL A 24 0.34 12.24 30.32
CA VAL A 24 0.75 11.80 28.96
C VAL A 24 0.04 10.50 28.55
N LYS A 25 -0.15 9.56 29.48
CA LYS A 25 -0.93 8.34 29.24
C LYS A 25 -2.37 8.62 28.77
N THR A 26 -2.98 9.71 29.21
CA THR A 26 -4.35 10.07 28.79
C THR A 26 -4.39 10.86 27.49
N MET A 27 -3.25 11.33 26.99
CA MET A 27 -3.16 12.24 25.83
C MET A 27 -2.63 11.56 24.56
N THR A 28 -1.98 10.41 24.70
CA THR A 28 -1.28 9.76 23.58
C THR A 28 -1.91 8.44 23.21
N ALA A 29 -1.98 8.16 21.92
CA ALA A 29 -2.48 6.91 21.35
C ALA A 29 -1.54 6.42 20.24
N TYR A 30 -1.49 5.12 20.05
CA TYR A 30 -0.66 4.48 19.04
C TYR A 30 -1.51 3.83 17.96
N THR A 31 -1.30 4.23 16.72
CA THR A 31 -1.85 3.55 15.54
C THR A 31 -0.76 2.72 14.89
N ASN A 32 -0.94 1.40 14.83
CA ASN A 32 -0.03 0.52 14.12
C ASN A 32 -0.40 0.45 12.63
N HIS A 33 0.58 0.69 11.75
CA HIS A 33 0.42 0.65 10.30
C HIS A 33 1.19 -0.52 9.64
N THR A 34 1.71 -1.46 10.42
CA THR A 34 2.50 -2.59 9.89
C THR A 34 2.25 -3.87 10.69
N ILE A 35 2.48 -5.00 10.01
CA ILE A 35 2.58 -6.31 10.64
C ILE A 35 3.96 -6.95 10.40
N LEU A 36 4.85 -6.20 9.74
CA LEU A 36 6.22 -6.65 9.52
C LEU A 36 7.04 -6.31 10.76
N ALA A 37 7.55 -7.31 11.46
CA ALA A 37 8.36 -7.11 12.66
C ALA A 37 9.60 -6.24 12.38
N GLU A 38 10.19 -6.36 11.18
CA GLU A 38 11.31 -5.53 10.73
C GLU A 38 10.95 -4.06 10.52
N ALA A 39 9.67 -3.73 10.34
CA ALA A 39 9.21 -2.36 10.16
C ALA A 39 8.78 -1.69 11.48
N LEU A 40 8.81 -2.42 12.61
CA LEU A 40 8.67 -1.83 13.94
C LEU A 40 9.98 -1.14 14.32
N GLU A 41 9.93 0.18 14.49
CA GLU A 41 11.12 0.99 14.73
C GLU A 41 11.84 0.62 16.03
N LYS A 42 13.12 0.34 15.90
CA LYS A 42 14.05 0.08 17.02
C LYS A 42 15.30 0.88 16.79
N TRP A 43 15.68 1.71 17.75
CA TRP A 43 16.84 2.57 17.64
C TRP A 43 17.89 2.19 18.67
N PRO A 44 19.18 2.07 18.28
CA PRO A 44 20.26 1.94 19.24
C PRO A 44 20.25 3.12 20.23
N LEU A 45 20.46 2.82 21.51
CA LEU A 45 20.40 3.84 22.56
C LEU A 45 21.48 4.92 22.39
N ASP A 46 22.66 4.55 21.92
CA ASP A 46 23.77 5.46 21.61
C ASP A 46 23.39 6.47 20.51
N PHE A 47 22.62 6.06 19.50
CA PHE A 47 22.10 7.00 18.49
C PHE A 47 21.17 8.04 19.11
N LEU A 48 20.33 7.61 20.05
CA LEU A 48 19.43 8.54 20.75
C LEU A 48 20.21 9.45 21.73
N GLU A 49 21.29 8.95 22.33
CA GLU A 49 22.19 9.75 23.15
C GLU A 49 22.91 10.84 22.33
N GLU A 50 23.20 10.59 21.06
CA GLU A 50 23.79 11.59 20.16
C GLU A 50 22.75 12.62 19.66
N VAL A 51 21.56 12.15 19.24
CA VAL A 51 20.58 12.99 18.54
C VAL A 51 19.63 13.71 19.50
N VAL A 52 19.20 13.05 20.59
CA VAL A 52 18.21 13.55 21.55
C VAL A 52 18.64 13.26 23.01
N PRO A 53 19.83 13.66 23.43
CA PRO A 53 20.40 13.30 24.74
C PRO A 53 19.49 13.69 25.91
N HIS A 54 18.70 14.75 25.77
CA HIS A 54 17.78 15.26 26.79
C HIS A 54 16.56 14.34 27.02
N LEU A 55 16.23 13.44 26.09
CA LEU A 55 15.12 12.48 26.22
C LEU A 55 15.56 11.14 26.81
N VAL A 56 16.82 10.79 26.67
CA VAL A 56 17.35 9.48 27.10
C VAL A 56 17.12 9.18 28.58
N PRO A 57 17.35 10.12 29.53
CA PRO A 57 17.06 9.87 30.93
C PRO A 57 15.60 9.49 31.20
N ILE A 58 14.65 10.11 30.47
CA ILE A 58 13.23 9.82 30.61
C ILE A 58 12.93 8.44 30.01
N ILE A 59 13.46 8.12 28.83
CA ILE A 59 13.29 6.80 28.20
C ILE A 59 13.81 5.69 29.13
N LYS A 60 14.99 5.88 29.73
CA LYS A 60 15.56 4.93 30.70
C LYS A 60 14.67 4.79 31.95
N GLU A 61 14.10 5.87 32.44
CA GLU A 61 13.17 5.83 33.58
C GLU A 61 11.86 5.10 33.26
N LEU A 62 11.29 5.35 32.05
CA LEU A 62 10.10 4.63 31.60
C LEU A 62 10.37 3.12 31.48
N ASP A 63 11.51 2.73 30.93
CA ASP A 63 11.93 1.32 30.82
C ASP A 63 12.16 0.69 32.20
N ARG A 64 12.84 1.41 33.12
CA ARG A 64 13.06 0.94 34.49
C ARG A 64 11.75 0.59 35.20
N ARG A 65 10.73 1.44 35.06
CA ARG A 65 9.40 1.20 35.65
C ARG A 65 8.70 -0.03 35.08
N ILE A 66 8.89 -0.34 33.78
CA ILE A 66 8.37 -1.56 33.17
C ILE A 66 9.11 -2.79 33.68
N LYS A 67 10.44 -2.73 33.79
CA LYS A 67 11.27 -3.82 34.34
C LYS A 67 10.93 -4.14 35.80
N GLU A 68 10.69 -3.14 36.61
CA GLU A 68 10.29 -3.30 38.02
C GLU A 68 8.93 -4.00 38.20
N GLN A 69 8.08 -3.99 37.20
CA GLN A 69 6.83 -4.74 37.23
C GLN A 69 7.01 -6.25 36.98
N GLY A 70 8.25 -6.71 36.67
CA GLY A 70 8.55 -8.11 36.42
C GLY A 70 7.92 -8.67 35.14
N LEU A 71 7.65 -7.80 34.15
CA LEU A 71 7.10 -8.20 32.87
C LEU A 71 8.15 -8.89 32.01
N ALA A 72 7.70 -9.72 31.05
CA ALA A 72 8.56 -10.46 30.15
C ALA A 72 9.47 -9.55 29.30
N ASP A 73 10.64 -10.06 28.92
CA ASP A 73 11.62 -9.32 28.11
C ASP A 73 11.05 -8.89 26.76
N SER A 74 10.11 -9.66 26.21
CA SER A 74 9.44 -9.37 24.93
C SER A 74 8.63 -8.07 24.92
N VAL A 75 8.35 -7.47 26.09
CA VAL A 75 7.58 -6.22 26.19
C VAL A 75 8.38 -5.07 26.78
N GLN A 76 9.66 -5.25 27.07
CA GLN A 76 10.53 -4.18 27.57
C GLN A 76 10.74 -3.10 26.51
N ILE A 77 10.95 -1.85 26.96
CA ILE A 77 11.20 -0.72 26.05
C ILE A 77 12.64 -0.78 25.52
N ILE A 78 13.60 -1.08 26.39
CA ILE A 78 15.02 -1.24 26.01
C ILE A 78 15.35 -2.74 26.14
N ASP A 79 15.66 -3.37 25.01
CA ASP A 79 16.02 -4.77 24.95
C ASP A 79 17.46 -5.04 25.43
N GLU A 80 17.84 -6.32 25.56
CA GLU A 80 19.18 -6.75 26.01
C GLU A 80 20.32 -6.26 25.11
N SER A 81 20.03 -5.96 23.82
CA SER A 81 21.00 -5.42 22.87
C SER A 81 21.14 -3.90 22.94
N GLY A 82 20.42 -3.23 23.87
CA GLY A 82 20.43 -1.79 24.04
C GLY A 82 19.63 -1.03 22.97
N ARG A 83 18.64 -1.67 22.33
CA ARG A 83 17.75 -1.02 21.36
C ARG A 83 16.47 -0.59 22.02
N VAL A 84 16.05 0.63 21.73
CA VAL A 84 14.81 1.23 22.20
C VAL A 84 13.68 0.92 21.21
N HIS A 85 12.65 0.22 21.68
CA HIS A 85 11.47 -0.15 20.89
C HIS A 85 10.42 0.94 20.99
N MET A 86 10.19 1.68 19.91
CA MET A 86 9.25 2.81 19.89
C MET A 86 7.81 2.34 20.17
N ALA A 87 7.36 1.28 19.50
CA ALA A 87 6.03 0.73 19.69
C ALA A 87 5.78 0.26 21.13
N HIS A 88 6.77 -0.35 21.78
CA HIS A 88 6.64 -0.81 23.16
C HIS A 88 6.40 0.38 24.11
N MET A 89 7.15 1.45 23.94
CA MET A 89 6.97 2.68 24.72
C MET A 89 5.56 3.28 24.48
N ASP A 90 5.13 3.33 23.24
CA ASP A 90 3.82 3.89 22.87
C ASP A 90 2.66 3.06 23.44
N ILE A 91 2.78 1.72 23.47
CA ILE A 91 1.75 0.84 24.00
C ILE A 91 1.66 0.94 25.54
N HIS A 92 2.81 0.94 26.23
CA HIS A 92 2.82 1.06 27.69
C HIS A 92 2.25 2.40 28.16
N TYR A 93 2.63 3.49 27.52
CA TYR A 93 2.38 4.86 27.94
C TYR A 93 1.35 5.62 27.09
N GLY A 94 0.62 4.95 26.23
CA GLY A 94 -0.57 5.46 25.55
C GLY A 94 -1.86 4.84 26.10
N TYR A 95 -3.00 5.49 25.85
CA TYR A 95 -4.29 4.97 26.30
C TYR A 95 -4.96 4.03 25.31
N SER A 96 -4.55 4.05 24.03
CA SER A 96 -5.20 3.29 22.97
C SER A 96 -4.19 2.80 21.94
N VAL A 97 -4.40 1.58 21.46
CA VAL A 97 -3.66 0.94 20.38
C VAL A 97 -4.66 0.48 19.35
N ASN A 98 -4.51 0.93 18.10
CA ASN A 98 -5.39 0.44 17.05
C ASN A 98 -4.64 -0.10 15.84
N GLY A 99 -5.23 -1.14 15.23
CA GLY A 99 -4.96 -1.52 13.87
C GLY A 99 -5.78 -0.67 12.88
N VAL A 100 -5.55 -0.87 11.57
CA VAL A 100 -6.09 -0.02 10.50
C VAL A 100 -7.00 -0.75 9.51
N ALA A 101 -7.36 -1.99 9.84
CA ALA A 101 -8.41 -2.82 9.23
C ALA A 101 -8.81 -3.90 10.24
N ALA A 102 -10.01 -4.48 10.13
CA ALA A 102 -10.49 -5.50 11.07
C ALA A 102 -9.50 -6.68 11.17
N LEU A 103 -9.19 -7.32 10.06
CA LEU A 103 -8.24 -8.44 10.00
C LEU A 103 -6.83 -8.04 10.50
N HIS A 104 -6.36 -6.82 10.20
CA HIS A 104 -5.09 -6.31 10.72
C HIS A 104 -5.10 -6.27 12.24
N THR A 105 -6.15 -5.75 12.82
CA THR A 105 -6.32 -5.64 14.28
C THR A 105 -6.35 -7.03 14.94
N ASP A 106 -7.00 -8.00 14.32
CA ASP A 106 -7.07 -9.37 14.84
C ASP A 106 -5.69 -10.06 14.81
N ILE A 107 -4.88 -9.83 13.76
CA ILE A 107 -3.51 -10.34 13.70
C ILE A 107 -2.62 -9.65 14.75
N LEU A 108 -2.76 -8.35 14.97
CA LEU A 108 -2.02 -7.68 16.04
C LEU A 108 -2.32 -8.32 17.40
N LYS A 109 -3.59 -8.63 17.70
CA LYS A 109 -4.02 -9.26 18.96
C LYS A 109 -3.59 -10.71 19.10
N SER A 110 -3.60 -11.48 18.01
CA SER A 110 -3.35 -12.92 18.06
C SER A 110 -1.89 -13.31 17.84
N SER A 111 -1.08 -12.46 17.21
CA SER A 111 0.29 -12.73 16.80
C SER A 111 1.26 -11.62 17.18
N GLU A 112 1.34 -10.55 16.40
CA GLU A 112 2.44 -9.58 16.42
C GLU A 112 2.59 -8.81 17.74
N LEU A 113 1.48 -8.41 18.36
CA LEU A 113 1.43 -7.69 19.62
C LEU A 113 0.70 -8.49 20.71
N LYS A 114 0.60 -9.82 20.53
CA LYS A 114 -0.07 -10.67 21.50
C LYS A 114 0.39 -10.49 22.95
N PRO A 115 1.69 -10.40 23.26
CA PRO A 115 2.14 -10.16 24.64
C PRO A 115 1.59 -8.85 25.24
N PHE A 116 1.43 -7.82 24.42
CA PHE A 116 0.83 -6.56 24.85
C PHE A 116 -0.71 -6.63 24.97
N TYR A 117 -1.34 -7.39 24.06
CA TYR A 117 -2.77 -7.62 24.16
C TYR A 117 -3.15 -8.39 25.44
N ASP A 118 -2.32 -9.36 25.81
CA ASP A 118 -2.51 -10.12 27.06
C ASP A 118 -2.35 -9.23 28.32
N LEU A 119 -1.55 -8.14 28.24
CA LEU A 119 -1.35 -7.18 29.32
C LEU A 119 -2.43 -6.09 29.37
N TYR A 120 -2.86 -5.60 28.20
CA TYR A 120 -3.72 -4.41 28.06
C TYR A 120 -4.84 -4.63 27.03
N PRO A 121 -5.70 -5.66 27.19
CA PRO A 121 -6.72 -5.98 26.18
C PRO A 121 -7.66 -4.81 25.90
N GLU A 122 -7.92 -3.97 26.90
CA GLU A 122 -8.81 -2.80 26.82
C GLU A 122 -8.27 -1.66 25.93
N LYS A 123 -6.94 -1.61 25.69
CA LYS A 123 -6.34 -0.61 24.82
C LYS A 123 -6.53 -0.92 23.33
N PHE A 124 -6.72 -2.20 22.98
CA PHE A 124 -6.74 -2.65 21.59
C PHE A 124 -8.10 -2.48 20.93
N ASN A 125 -8.13 -1.76 19.82
CA ASN A 125 -9.34 -1.54 19.04
C ASN A 125 -9.03 -1.42 17.55
N ASN A 126 -10.07 -1.47 16.70
CA ASN A 126 -9.93 -1.28 15.26
C ASN A 126 -10.39 0.12 14.84
N LYS A 127 -9.62 0.73 13.93
CA LYS A 127 -9.98 1.95 13.21
C LYS A 127 -9.62 1.73 11.74
N THR A 128 -10.54 1.12 10.98
CA THR A 128 -10.31 0.90 9.54
C THR A 128 -9.97 2.22 8.86
N ASN A 129 -8.89 2.22 8.06
CA ASN A 129 -8.47 3.37 7.30
C ASN A 129 -9.59 3.88 6.40
N GLY A 130 -9.60 5.16 6.15
CA GLY A 130 -10.50 5.82 5.23
C GLY A 130 -9.77 6.82 4.34
N ILE A 131 -10.53 7.45 3.46
CA ILE A 131 -10.06 8.47 2.52
C ILE A 131 -10.93 9.71 2.59
N THR A 132 -10.38 10.87 2.27
CA THR A 132 -11.18 12.10 2.18
C THR A 132 -11.71 12.33 0.76
N PHE A 133 -13.02 12.50 0.63
CA PHE A 133 -13.67 12.82 -0.64
C PHE A 133 -13.27 14.18 -1.20
N ARG A 134 -12.93 15.14 -0.34
CA ARG A 134 -12.44 16.46 -0.77
C ARG A 134 -11.25 16.34 -1.72
N ARG A 135 -10.26 15.52 -1.39
CA ARG A 135 -9.10 15.31 -2.25
C ARG A 135 -9.37 14.26 -3.33
N TRP A 136 -9.87 13.07 -2.93
CA TRP A 136 -9.87 11.88 -3.79
C TRP A 136 -11.09 11.74 -4.69
N LEU A 137 -12.02 12.69 -4.64
CA LEU A 137 -13.12 12.84 -5.59
C LEU A 137 -13.22 14.28 -6.08
N MET A 138 -13.57 15.25 -5.21
CA MET A 138 -13.89 16.62 -5.60
C MET A 138 -12.70 17.34 -6.24
N HIS A 139 -11.50 17.20 -5.69
CA HIS A 139 -10.29 17.85 -6.20
C HIS A 139 -9.68 17.13 -7.41
N CYS A 140 -9.46 15.80 -7.30
CA CYS A 140 -8.77 15.06 -8.37
C CYS A 140 -9.68 14.71 -9.55
N ASN A 141 -11.00 14.59 -9.35
CA ASN A 141 -11.97 14.25 -10.38
C ASN A 141 -13.19 15.18 -10.34
N PRO A 142 -12.99 16.49 -10.59
CA PRO A 142 -14.09 17.45 -10.53
C PRO A 142 -15.19 17.17 -11.52
N SER A 143 -14.89 16.56 -12.67
CA SER A 143 -15.91 16.18 -13.67
C SER A 143 -16.86 15.13 -13.14
N LEU A 144 -16.35 14.10 -12.42
CA LEU A 144 -17.17 13.09 -11.78
C LEU A 144 -17.95 13.68 -10.60
N SER A 145 -17.29 14.46 -9.73
CA SER A 145 -17.95 15.09 -8.59
C SER A 145 -19.11 15.99 -9.04
N HIS A 146 -18.90 16.83 -10.07
CA HIS A 146 -19.94 17.68 -10.60
C HIS A 146 -21.12 16.89 -11.19
N TYR A 147 -20.83 15.80 -11.88
CA TYR A 147 -21.87 14.92 -12.42
C TYR A 147 -22.66 14.20 -11.31
N LEU A 148 -22.01 13.75 -10.27
CA LEU A 148 -22.67 13.18 -9.08
C LEU A 148 -23.53 14.24 -8.35
N ASP A 149 -23.08 15.48 -8.25
CA ASP A 149 -23.88 16.60 -7.73
C ASP A 149 -25.20 16.79 -8.53
N GLN A 150 -25.17 16.57 -9.84
CA GLN A 150 -26.35 16.66 -10.70
C GLN A 150 -27.28 15.45 -10.51
N LEU A 151 -26.75 14.24 -10.35
CA LEU A 151 -27.52 13.02 -10.19
C LEU A 151 -28.16 12.89 -8.80
N LEU A 152 -27.39 13.17 -7.75
CA LEU A 152 -27.70 12.82 -6.37
C LEU A 152 -27.91 14.05 -5.46
N GLY A 153 -27.52 15.25 -5.95
CA GLY A 153 -27.35 16.40 -5.06
C GLY A 153 -26.04 16.29 -4.25
N ARG A 154 -25.85 17.25 -3.31
CA ARG A 154 -24.57 17.41 -2.58
C ARG A 154 -24.54 16.70 -1.22
N GLY A 155 -25.55 15.92 -0.89
CA GLY A 155 -25.62 15.23 0.41
C GLY A 155 -24.44 14.31 0.67
N TYR A 156 -23.99 13.58 -0.35
CA TYR A 156 -22.85 12.66 -0.26
C TYR A 156 -21.51 13.33 0.12
N HIS A 157 -21.40 14.65 -0.02
CA HIS A 157 -20.20 15.39 0.46
C HIS A 157 -20.01 15.28 1.97
N ARG A 158 -21.08 14.99 2.72
CA ARG A 158 -21.09 14.84 4.17
C ARG A 158 -21.42 13.44 4.63
N ASP A 159 -22.15 12.69 3.83
CA ASP A 159 -22.60 11.34 4.09
C ASP A 159 -22.33 10.45 2.89
N ALA A 160 -21.23 9.69 2.95
CA ALA A 160 -20.76 8.82 1.89
C ALA A 160 -21.77 7.73 1.48
N ALA A 161 -22.65 7.28 2.39
CA ALA A 161 -23.64 6.26 2.13
C ALA A 161 -24.60 6.67 1.00
N GLN A 162 -24.83 7.97 0.81
CA GLN A 162 -25.66 8.48 -0.27
C GLN A 162 -25.13 8.18 -1.70
N LEU A 163 -23.84 7.82 -1.83
CA LEU A 163 -23.31 7.35 -3.12
C LEU A 163 -23.93 6.03 -3.57
N GLU A 164 -24.50 5.23 -2.68
CA GLU A 164 -25.23 4.01 -3.05
C GLU A 164 -26.43 4.31 -3.97
N GLU A 165 -27.00 5.50 -3.92
CA GLU A 165 -28.09 5.93 -4.80
C GLU A 165 -27.70 5.91 -6.30
N VAL A 166 -26.40 5.91 -6.63
CA VAL A 166 -25.91 5.72 -8.02
C VAL A 166 -26.38 4.39 -8.59
N LEU A 167 -26.61 3.37 -7.77
CA LEU A 167 -27.14 2.07 -8.20
C LEU A 167 -28.51 2.18 -8.89
N ASN A 168 -29.31 3.21 -8.59
CA ASN A 168 -30.58 3.46 -9.25
C ASN A 168 -30.43 3.76 -10.75
N TYR A 169 -29.23 4.13 -11.19
CA TYR A 169 -28.88 4.48 -12.56
C TYR A 169 -28.05 3.41 -13.27
N LYS A 170 -27.86 2.23 -12.68
CA LYS A 170 -26.97 1.17 -13.20
C LYS A 170 -27.31 0.72 -14.63
N ASP A 171 -28.59 0.81 -15.04
CA ASP A 171 -29.06 0.42 -16.35
C ASP A 171 -29.35 1.61 -17.29
N ASP A 172 -29.14 2.84 -16.84
CA ASP A 172 -29.30 4.05 -17.62
C ASP A 172 -28.14 4.23 -18.62
N ALA A 173 -28.44 4.12 -19.92
CA ALA A 173 -27.45 4.22 -20.99
C ALA A 173 -26.77 5.62 -21.05
N ALA A 174 -27.50 6.69 -20.77
CA ALA A 174 -26.97 8.05 -20.80
C ALA A 174 -26.00 8.30 -19.63
N VAL A 175 -26.28 7.71 -18.46
CA VAL A 175 -25.38 7.75 -17.31
C VAL A 175 -24.10 6.99 -17.61
N LYS A 176 -24.18 5.79 -18.17
CA LYS A 176 -23.01 4.98 -18.58
C LYS A 176 -22.13 5.74 -19.58
N GLU A 177 -22.72 6.28 -20.65
CA GLU A 177 -21.99 7.07 -21.65
C GLU A 177 -21.30 8.29 -21.02
N LYS A 178 -21.98 8.97 -20.08
CA LYS A 178 -21.41 10.11 -19.39
C LYS A 178 -20.22 9.72 -18.51
N LEU A 179 -20.30 8.61 -17.78
CA LEU A 179 -19.20 8.07 -16.96
C LEU A 179 -18.00 7.68 -17.83
N GLU A 180 -18.22 7.03 -18.98
CA GLU A 180 -17.17 6.72 -19.95
C GLU A 180 -16.49 7.98 -20.51
N SER A 181 -17.29 9.01 -20.84
CA SER A 181 -16.77 10.30 -21.27
C SER A 181 -15.89 10.98 -20.21
N ILE A 182 -16.29 10.91 -18.94
CA ILE A 182 -15.50 11.42 -17.80
C ILE A 182 -14.20 10.63 -17.67
N LYS A 183 -14.22 9.32 -17.77
CA LYS A 183 -13.03 8.46 -17.73
C LYS A 183 -12.07 8.83 -18.87
N THR A 184 -12.54 8.94 -20.07
CA THR A 184 -11.76 9.35 -21.25
C THR A 184 -11.13 10.74 -21.06
N HIS A 185 -11.87 11.69 -20.49
CA HIS A 185 -11.34 13.01 -20.15
C HIS A 185 -10.18 12.91 -19.15
N ASN A 186 -10.30 12.09 -18.11
CA ASN A 186 -9.25 11.89 -17.10
C ASN A 186 -8.01 11.22 -17.70
N LYS A 187 -8.17 10.24 -18.60
CA LYS A 187 -7.05 9.63 -19.33
C LYS A 187 -6.28 10.65 -20.17
N ARG A 188 -6.97 11.56 -20.86
CA ARG A 188 -6.34 12.65 -21.61
C ARG A 188 -5.68 13.69 -20.70
N LYS A 189 -6.19 13.89 -19.48
CA LYS A 189 -5.50 14.73 -18.46
C LYS A 189 -4.19 14.08 -18.03
N LEU A 190 -4.19 12.77 -17.76
CA LEU A 190 -2.99 12.02 -17.41
C LEU A 190 -1.98 12.04 -18.56
N GLN A 191 -2.42 11.86 -19.81
CA GLN A 191 -1.55 11.94 -20.99
C GLN A 191 -0.79 13.26 -21.01
N ARG A 192 -1.50 14.41 -20.93
CA ARG A 192 -0.86 15.74 -20.92
C ARG A 192 0.09 15.93 -19.73
N PHE A 193 -0.28 15.39 -18.57
CA PHE A 193 0.58 15.44 -17.38
C PHE A 193 1.90 14.71 -17.61
N LEU A 194 1.87 13.49 -18.14
CA LEU A 194 3.08 12.68 -18.40
C LEU A 194 3.93 13.27 -19.53
N GLU A 195 3.30 13.77 -20.60
CA GLU A 195 4.01 14.48 -21.67
C GLU A 195 4.77 15.71 -21.14
N ALA A 196 4.13 16.51 -20.28
CA ALA A 196 4.74 17.72 -19.73
C ALA A 196 5.84 17.45 -18.69
N HIS A 197 5.72 16.40 -17.88
CA HIS A 197 6.60 16.16 -16.74
C HIS A 197 7.67 15.11 -17.00
N GLN A 198 7.43 14.18 -17.93
CA GLN A 198 8.29 13.02 -18.17
C GLN A 198 8.61 12.81 -19.67
N GLY A 199 7.96 13.56 -20.55
CA GLY A 199 8.14 13.41 -22.01
C GLY A 199 7.59 12.09 -22.57
N VAL A 200 6.68 11.44 -21.85
CA VAL A 200 6.09 10.15 -22.24
C VAL A 200 4.72 10.34 -22.84
N THR A 201 4.54 9.85 -24.07
CA THR A 201 3.24 9.81 -24.75
C THR A 201 2.57 8.47 -24.48
N ILE A 202 1.30 8.51 -24.06
CA ILE A 202 0.48 7.32 -23.83
C ILE A 202 -0.76 7.31 -24.73
N ASN A 203 -1.29 6.12 -24.99
CA ASN A 203 -2.54 5.97 -25.76
C ASN A 203 -3.76 6.05 -24.81
N PRO A 204 -4.57 7.13 -24.83
CA PRO A 204 -5.73 7.26 -23.96
C PRO A 204 -6.86 6.27 -24.23
N ASP A 205 -6.84 5.58 -25.38
CA ASP A 205 -7.84 4.57 -25.76
C ASP A 205 -7.47 3.16 -25.27
N SER A 206 -6.27 2.97 -24.72
CA SER A 206 -5.86 1.71 -24.09
C SER A 206 -6.54 1.48 -22.75
N ILE A 207 -6.51 0.25 -22.27
CA ILE A 207 -6.86 -0.07 -20.88
C ILE A 207 -5.73 0.41 -19.99
N PHE A 208 -6.04 1.20 -18.96
CA PHE A 208 -5.07 1.68 -17.99
C PHE A 208 -5.08 0.78 -16.75
N ASP A 209 -4.04 -0.04 -16.64
CA ASP A 209 -3.76 -0.90 -15.49
C ASP A 209 -2.71 -0.22 -14.61
N ILE A 210 -3.06 0.09 -13.36
CA ILE A 210 -2.26 0.98 -12.51
C ILE A 210 -1.90 0.34 -11.18
N GLN A 211 -0.59 0.22 -10.92
CA GLN A 211 -0.01 -0.18 -9.64
C GLN A 211 0.87 0.95 -9.08
N ILE A 212 0.33 1.76 -8.19
CA ILE A 212 1.04 2.89 -7.57
C ILE A 212 1.11 2.73 -6.05
N LYS A 213 2.27 2.33 -5.58
CA LYS A 213 2.60 2.09 -4.16
C LYS A 213 4.11 1.98 -3.99
N ARG A 214 4.62 2.09 -2.75
CA ARG A 214 6.05 1.85 -2.48
C ARG A 214 6.50 0.53 -3.08
N LEU A 215 7.72 0.50 -3.62
CA LEU A 215 8.32 -0.75 -4.12
C LEU A 215 8.69 -1.64 -2.94
N HIS A 216 8.16 -2.83 -2.93
CA HIS A 216 8.46 -3.83 -1.91
C HIS A 216 8.10 -5.23 -2.43
N GLU A 217 8.88 -6.26 -2.06
CA GLU A 217 8.62 -7.64 -2.47
C GLU A 217 7.20 -8.09 -2.15
N TYR A 218 6.69 -7.83 -0.93
CA TYR A 218 5.34 -8.24 -0.55
C TYR A 218 4.22 -7.52 -1.32
N LYS A 219 4.49 -6.34 -1.91
CA LYS A 219 3.52 -5.61 -2.76
C LYS A 219 3.45 -6.16 -4.18
N ARG A 220 4.40 -7.02 -4.52
CA ARG A 220 4.44 -7.88 -5.71
C ARG A 220 4.45 -7.13 -7.05
N GLN A 221 5.11 -5.98 -7.14
CA GLN A 221 5.36 -5.34 -8.43
C GLN A 221 6.12 -6.26 -9.39
N GLN A 222 7.00 -7.11 -8.87
CA GLN A 222 7.69 -8.13 -9.66
C GLN A 222 6.70 -9.12 -10.29
N MET A 223 5.66 -9.54 -9.58
CA MET A 223 4.63 -10.42 -10.15
C MET A 223 3.86 -9.72 -11.28
N ASN A 224 3.55 -8.44 -11.13
CA ASN A 224 2.95 -7.65 -12.22
C ASN A 224 3.92 -7.47 -13.40
N ALA A 225 5.23 -7.33 -13.15
CA ALA A 225 6.24 -7.34 -14.21
C ALA A 225 6.29 -8.69 -14.97
N LEU A 226 6.14 -9.81 -14.28
CA LEU A 226 5.99 -11.13 -14.92
C LEU A 226 4.71 -11.21 -15.76
N TYR A 227 3.61 -10.60 -15.32
CA TYR A 227 2.40 -10.49 -16.14
C TYR A 227 2.64 -9.65 -17.42
N VAL A 228 3.40 -8.58 -17.32
CA VAL A 228 3.83 -7.79 -18.48
C VAL A 228 4.64 -8.66 -19.45
N ILE A 229 5.59 -9.46 -18.96
CA ILE A 229 6.36 -10.42 -19.77
C ILE A 229 5.42 -11.43 -20.45
N HIS A 230 4.46 -11.97 -19.71
CA HIS A 230 3.46 -12.87 -20.27
C HIS A 230 2.71 -12.21 -21.45
N LYS A 231 2.23 -10.97 -21.28
CA LYS A 231 1.58 -10.22 -22.36
C LYS A 231 2.49 -9.95 -23.55
N TYR A 232 3.77 -9.63 -23.31
CA TYR A 232 4.75 -9.46 -24.35
C TYR A 232 4.90 -10.75 -25.18
N LEU A 233 5.11 -11.88 -24.51
CA LEU A 233 5.27 -13.18 -25.18
C LEU A 233 3.98 -13.64 -25.88
N ASP A 234 2.81 -13.38 -25.31
CA ASP A 234 1.52 -13.65 -25.96
C ASP A 234 1.37 -12.89 -27.28
N ILE A 235 1.70 -11.60 -27.30
CA ILE A 235 1.64 -10.78 -28.50
C ILE A 235 2.63 -11.29 -29.54
N LYS A 236 3.86 -11.63 -29.13
CA LYS A 236 4.88 -12.25 -30.03
C LYS A 236 4.42 -13.59 -30.59
N ALA A 237 3.58 -14.33 -29.88
CA ALA A 237 2.95 -15.57 -30.35
C ALA A 237 1.73 -15.32 -31.25
N GLY A 238 1.35 -14.06 -31.51
CA GLY A 238 0.21 -13.69 -32.36
C GLY A 238 -1.11 -13.52 -31.63
N ASN A 239 -1.13 -13.62 -30.28
CA ASN A 239 -2.33 -13.41 -29.48
C ASN A 239 -2.53 -11.91 -29.20
N ILE A 240 -3.06 -11.20 -30.19
CA ILE A 240 -3.25 -9.75 -30.10
C ILE A 240 -4.47 -9.41 -29.22
N PRO A 241 -4.30 -8.55 -28.19
CA PRO A 241 -5.44 -8.13 -27.36
C PRO A 241 -6.44 -7.27 -28.14
N ALA A 242 -7.73 -7.42 -27.83
CA ALA A 242 -8.80 -6.65 -28.47
C ALA A 242 -8.67 -5.13 -28.26
N ARG A 243 -8.07 -4.72 -27.15
CA ARG A 243 -7.73 -3.32 -26.83
C ARG A 243 -6.27 -3.25 -26.35
N PRO A 244 -5.53 -2.22 -26.74
CA PRO A 244 -4.20 -2.00 -26.19
C PRO A 244 -4.22 -1.88 -24.65
N LEU A 245 -3.12 -2.28 -24.02
CA LEU A 245 -2.92 -2.24 -22.58
C LEU A 245 -1.76 -1.28 -22.25
N THR A 246 -1.99 -0.36 -21.34
CA THR A 246 -0.91 0.46 -20.76
C THR A 246 -0.83 0.17 -19.26
N VAL A 247 0.30 -0.40 -18.84
CA VAL A 247 0.59 -0.75 -17.45
C VAL A 247 1.43 0.35 -16.82
N PHE A 248 0.91 0.94 -15.76
CA PHE A 248 1.60 1.99 -15.01
C PHE A 248 2.12 1.46 -13.69
N PHE A 249 3.40 1.65 -13.48
CA PHE A 249 4.03 1.49 -12.18
C PHE A 249 4.39 2.87 -11.61
N GLY A 250 4.21 3.04 -10.31
CA GLY A 250 4.62 4.26 -9.65
C GLY A 250 4.90 4.00 -8.16
N GLY A 251 6.02 4.54 -7.70
CA GLY A 251 6.42 4.35 -6.31
C GLY A 251 7.87 4.71 -6.09
N LYS A 252 8.29 4.62 -4.84
CA LYS A 252 9.68 4.87 -4.41
C LYS A 252 10.20 3.66 -3.67
N ALA A 253 11.47 3.32 -3.90
CA ALA A 253 12.21 2.34 -3.13
C ALA A 253 12.97 3.05 -2.00
N ALA A 254 13.11 2.42 -0.84
CA ALA A 254 14.03 2.89 0.19
C ALA A 254 15.47 2.81 -0.35
N PRO A 255 16.36 3.78 -0.05
CA PRO A 255 17.71 3.81 -0.62
C PRO A 255 18.55 2.57 -0.33
N ALA A 256 18.34 1.92 0.81
CA ALA A 256 19.05 0.71 1.19
C ALA A 256 18.39 -0.59 0.70
N TYR A 257 17.23 -0.51 0.07
CA TYR A 257 16.48 -1.69 -0.38
C TYR A 257 16.82 -2.02 -1.84
N THR A 258 17.92 -2.74 -2.05
CA THR A 258 18.48 -3.04 -3.37
C THR A 258 17.52 -3.82 -4.27
N ILE A 259 16.87 -4.87 -3.76
CA ILE A 259 15.89 -5.66 -4.53
C ILE A 259 14.75 -4.78 -5.06
N ALA A 260 14.27 -3.82 -4.28
CA ALA A 260 13.24 -2.90 -4.78
C ALA A 260 13.76 -2.01 -5.91
N GLN A 261 15.03 -1.62 -5.88
CA GLN A 261 15.67 -0.89 -6.99
C GLN A 261 15.85 -1.78 -8.22
N ASP A 262 16.16 -3.06 -8.05
CA ASP A 262 16.29 -4.03 -9.15
C ASP A 262 14.92 -4.31 -9.79
N ILE A 263 13.84 -4.36 -9.02
CA ILE A 263 12.47 -4.41 -9.56
C ILE A 263 12.17 -3.17 -10.43
N ILE A 264 12.55 -1.96 -9.98
CA ILE A 264 12.42 -0.76 -10.81
C ILE A 264 13.22 -0.89 -12.09
N HIS A 265 14.47 -1.40 -12.00
CA HIS A 265 15.32 -1.61 -13.16
C HIS A 265 14.66 -2.57 -14.16
N LEU A 266 14.13 -3.71 -13.72
CA LEU A 266 13.39 -4.64 -14.58
C LEU A 266 12.19 -3.95 -15.27
N ILE A 267 11.40 -3.17 -14.55
CA ILE A 267 10.25 -2.45 -15.13
C ILE A 267 10.72 -1.46 -16.22
N LEU A 268 11.82 -0.76 -16.00
CA LEU A 268 12.39 0.15 -16.99
C LEU A 268 12.92 -0.60 -18.22
N CYS A 269 13.57 -1.75 -18.03
CA CYS A 269 14.01 -2.62 -19.14
C CYS A 269 12.82 -3.09 -19.98
N LEU A 270 11.75 -3.55 -19.35
CA LEU A 270 10.53 -3.95 -20.04
C LEU A 270 9.88 -2.78 -20.80
N SER A 271 9.85 -1.60 -20.21
CA SER A 271 9.35 -0.38 -20.86
C SER A 271 10.12 -0.06 -22.13
N GLU A 272 11.46 -0.13 -22.08
CA GLU A 272 12.34 0.15 -23.22
C GLU A 272 12.25 -0.94 -24.29
N LEU A 273 12.29 -2.22 -23.90
CA LEU A 273 12.16 -3.36 -24.80
C LEU A 273 10.85 -3.30 -25.59
N ILE A 274 9.73 -3.12 -24.90
CA ILE A 274 8.39 -3.03 -25.51
C ILE A 274 8.30 -1.84 -26.46
N ALA A 275 8.80 -0.67 -26.07
CA ALA A 275 8.76 0.53 -26.90
C ALA A 275 9.58 0.39 -28.21
N LYS A 276 10.61 -0.45 -28.21
CA LYS A 276 11.46 -0.71 -29.39
C LYS A 276 10.95 -1.86 -30.27
N ASP A 277 10.01 -2.66 -29.80
CA ASP A 277 9.45 -3.79 -30.57
C ASP A 277 8.22 -3.35 -31.37
N PRO A 278 8.32 -3.24 -32.72
CA PRO A 278 7.20 -2.76 -33.55
C PRO A 278 6.00 -3.69 -33.61
N GLU A 279 6.16 -4.96 -33.24
CA GLU A 279 5.05 -5.92 -33.18
C GLU A 279 4.27 -5.78 -31.87
N VAL A 280 4.91 -5.33 -30.79
CA VAL A 280 4.32 -5.26 -29.45
C VAL A 280 3.88 -3.86 -29.08
N ALA A 281 4.67 -2.83 -29.41
CA ALA A 281 4.41 -1.44 -29.01
C ALA A 281 2.98 -0.91 -29.35
N PRO A 282 2.33 -1.32 -30.45
CA PRO A 282 0.94 -0.89 -30.72
C PRO A 282 -0.09 -1.44 -29.72
N HIS A 283 0.24 -2.51 -29.02
CA HIS A 283 -0.70 -3.30 -28.20
C HIS A 283 -0.39 -3.28 -26.70
N LEU A 284 0.85 -2.99 -26.34
CA LEU A 284 1.32 -2.98 -24.95
C LEU A 284 2.26 -1.80 -24.73
N GLN A 285 2.07 -1.12 -23.63
CA GLN A 285 2.99 -0.08 -23.15
C GLN A 285 3.21 -0.22 -21.64
N VAL A 286 4.43 0.04 -21.19
CA VAL A 286 4.79 0.08 -19.76
C VAL A 286 5.32 1.47 -19.44
N VAL A 287 4.80 2.06 -18.36
CA VAL A 287 5.22 3.37 -17.89
C VAL A 287 5.62 3.29 -16.42
N MET A 288 6.88 3.56 -16.12
CA MET A 288 7.32 3.84 -14.76
C MET A 288 7.18 5.35 -14.51
N VAL A 289 6.26 5.72 -13.64
CA VAL A 289 5.98 7.13 -13.33
C VAL A 289 7.12 7.71 -12.49
N GLU A 290 7.81 8.71 -13.01
CA GLU A 290 8.90 9.39 -12.34
C GLU A 290 8.41 10.18 -11.12
N ASN A 291 9.21 10.15 -10.05
CA ASN A 291 8.96 10.91 -8.82
C ASN A 291 7.50 10.84 -8.33
N TYR A 292 6.93 9.64 -8.34
CA TYR A 292 5.56 9.44 -7.87
C TYR A 292 5.30 10.10 -6.51
N ASN A 293 4.23 10.89 -6.45
CA ASN A 293 3.83 11.67 -5.29
C ASN A 293 2.30 11.91 -5.31
N VAL A 294 1.77 12.62 -4.31
CA VAL A 294 0.32 12.90 -4.20
C VAL A 294 -0.23 13.65 -5.41
N THR A 295 0.55 14.53 -6.03
CA THR A 295 0.13 15.24 -7.25
C THR A 295 -0.04 14.28 -8.42
N ALA A 296 0.96 13.42 -8.68
CA ALA A 296 0.86 12.39 -9.72
C ALA A 296 -0.32 11.44 -9.45
N ALA A 297 -0.54 11.05 -8.19
CA ALA A 297 -1.68 10.22 -7.79
C ALA A 297 -3.02 10.86 -8.16
N SER A 298 -3.15 12.18 -8.08
CA SER A 298 -4.37 12.92 -8.43
C SER A 298 -4.72 12.88 -9.92
N PHE A 299 -3.76 12.54 -10.79
CA PHE A 299 -3.99 12.28 -12.22
C PHE A 299 -4.17 10.79 -12.52
N LEU A 300 -3.37 9.92 -11.88
CA LEU A 300 -3.38 8.48 -12.12
C LEU A 300 -4.68 7.82 -11.64
N ILE A 301 -5.13 8.13 -10.45
CA ILE A 301 -6.30 7.49 -9.83
C ILE A 301 -7.58 7.69 -10.64
N PRO A 302 -7.96 8.92 -11.08
CA PRO A 302 -9.16 9.10 -11.89
C PRO A 302 -9.10 8.48 -13.29
N ALA A 303 -7.88 8.28 -13.82
CA ALA A 303 -7.65 7.73 -15.16
C ALA A 303 -7.66 6.20 -15.21
N ALA A 304 -7.54 5.50 -14.09
CA ALA A 304 -7.40 4.06 -14.04
C ALA A 304 -8.68 3.33 -14.49
N ASP A 305 -8.50 2.25 -15.25
CA ASP A 305 -9.52 1.23 -15.49
C ASP A 305 -9.37 0.08 -14.50
N ILE A 306 -8.13 -0.36 -14.26
CA ILE A 306 -7.77 -1.44 -13.34
C ILE A 306 -6.88 -0.88 -12.22
N SER A 307 -7.20 -1.26 -11.01
CA SER A 307 -6.45 -0.96 -9.78
C SER A 307 -5.79 -2.23 -9.26
N GLU A 308 -4.46 -2.28 -9.31
CA GLU A 308 -3.66 -3.41 -8.84
C GLU A 308 -3.48 -3.38 -7.31
N GLN A 309 -4.16 -4.29 -6.62
CA GLN A 309 -4.13 -4.43 -5.15
C GLN A 309 -3.69 -5.85 -4.76
N ILE A 310 -2.55 -6.26 -5.30
CA ILE A 310 -2.05 -7.63 -5.32
C ILE A 310 -0.99 -7.94 -4.25
N SER A 311 -0.94 -7.20 -3.16
CA SER A 311 -0.03 -7.50 -2.05
C SER A 311 -0.20 -8.95 -1.57
N LEU A 312 0.88 -9.56 -1.10
CA LEU A 312 0.78 -10.91 -0.51
C LEU A 312 -0.17 -10.87 0.67
N ALA A 313 -1.17 -11.75 0.66
CA ALA A 313 -2.13 -11.86 1.74
C ALA A 313 -1.42 -12.00 3.10
N SER A 314 -1.94 -11.41 4.13
CA SER A 314 -1.36 -11.27 5.47
C SER A 314 -0.26 -10.21 5.64
N LYS A 315 0.24 -9.55 4.60
CA LYS A 315 1.38 -8.61 4.70
C LYS A 315 1.02 -7.13 4.59
N GLU A 316 -0.03 -6.77 3.86
CA GLU A 316 -0.52 -5.38 3.82
C GLU A 316 -1.36 -5.07 5.06
N ALA A 317 -1.11 -3.97 5.77
CA ALA A 317 -1.87 -3.62 6.97
C ALA A 317 -3.31 -3.21 6.66
N SER A 318 -3.54 -2.44 5.62
CA SER A 318 -4.86 -2.05 5.11
C SER A 318 -4.80 -1.64 3.64
N GLY A 319 -3.96 -0.65 3.32
CA GLY A 319 -4.02 0.09 2.07
C GLY A 319 -5.11 1.17 2.09
N THR A 320 -4.98 2.15 1.24
CA THR A 320 -6.00 3.18 0.98
C THR A 320 -6.16 3.44 -0.51
N GLY A 321 -5.22 2.97 -1.33
CA GLY A 321 -5.28 3.08 -2.79
C GLY A 321 -6.52 2.40 -3.36
N ASN A 322 -6.84 1.20 -2.89
CA ASN A 322 -8.03 0.45 -3.27
C ASN A 322 -9.31 1.29 -3.15
N MET A 323 -9.51 1.99 -2.03
CA MET A 323 -10.68 2.85 -1.83
C MET A 323 -10.68 4.05 -2.80
N LYS A 324 -9.53 4.67 -3.02
CA LYS A 324 -9.38 5.83 -3.93
C LYS A 324 -9.69 5.48 -5.37
N PHE A 325 -9.17 4.35 -5.85
CA PHE A 325 -9.40 3.87 -7.20
C PHE A 325 -10.85 3.48 -7.41
N MET A 326 -11.44 2.72 -6.49
CA MET A 326 -12.84 2.29 -6.59
C MET A 326 -13.80 3.49 -6.57
N LEU A 327 -13.57 4.49 -5.71
CA LEU A 327 -14.33 5.75 -5.69
C LEU A 327 -14.30 6.49 -7.04
N ASN A 328 -13.23 6.30 -7.83
CA ASN A 328 -13.06 6.87 -9.17
C ASN A 328 -13.42 5.90 -10.31
N GLY A 329 -14.09 4.80 -10.00
CA GLY A 329 -14.64 3.87 -10.98
C GLY A 329 -13.63 2.93 -11.63
N ALA A 330 -12.51 2.64 -10.96
CA ALA A 330 -11.59 1.58 -11.39
C ALA A 330 -12.02 0.22 -10.81
N LEU A 331 -11.89 -0.84 -11.60
CA LEU A 331 -12.06 -2.21 -11.14
C LEU A 331 -10.84 -2.63 -10.32
N THR A 332 -11.07 -3.26 -9.19
CA THR A 332 -9.97 -3.79 -8.37
C THR A 332 -9.63 -5.20 -8.79
N LEU A 333 -8.36 -5.44 -9.12
CA LEU A 333 -7.75 -6.76 -9.17
C LEU A 333 -6.89 -6.90 -7.92
N GLY A 334 -7.25 -7.81 -7.03
CA GLY A 334 -6.64 -7.87 -5.73
C GLY A 334 -6.56 -9.27 -5.13
N THR A 335 -5.94 -9.35 -3.98
CA THR A 335 -5.88 -10.54 -3.14
C THR A 335 -6.82 -10.40 -1.95
N ALA A 336 -7.21 -11.52 -1.35
CA ALA A 336 -8.01 -11.55 -0.13
C ALA A 336 -7.17 -11.10 1.09
N ASP A 337 -6.89 -9.79 1.16
CA ASP A 337 -6.09 -9.19 2.22
C ASP A 337 -6.72 -7.87 2.68
N ARG A 338 -6.82 -7.69 3.99
CA ARG A 338 -7.20 -6.48 4.74
C ARG A 338 -8.42 -5.75 4.17
N ALA A 339 -8.21 -4.50 3.75
CA ALA A 339 -9.29 -3.67 3.23
C ALA A 339 -9.93 -4.25 1.95
N ASN A 340 -9.23 -5.07 1.16
CA ASN A 340 -9.83 -5.75 0.03
C ASN A 340 -10.93 -6.74 0.47
N VAL A 341 -10.77 -7.40 1.62
CA VAL A 341 -11.80 -8.30 2.19
C VAL A 341 -13.05 -7.48 2.54
N GLU A 342 -12.88 -6.39 3.29
CA GLU A 342 -14.00 -5.51 3.66
C GLU A 342 -14.70 -4.90 2.42
N ILE A 343 -13.90 -4.51 1.40
CA ILE A 343 -14.44 -4.01 0.13
C ILE A 343 -15.23 -5.11 -0.60
N HIS A 344 -14.69 -6.33 -0.66
CA HIS A 344 -15.33 -7.46 -1.31
C HIS A 344 -16.69 -7.79 -0.66
N GLU A 345 -16.76 -7.80 0.66
CA GLU A 345 -18.02 -7.98 1.41
C GLU A 345 -19.06 -6.90 1.09
N LEU A 346 -18.61 -5.65 0.88
CA LEU A 346 -19.51 -4.53 0.58
C LEU A 346 -19.99 -4.51 -0.88
N VAL A 347 -19.13 -4.86 -1.85
CA VAL A 347 -19.45 -4.70 -3.29
C VAL A 347 -19.91 -6.00 -3.93
N GLY A 348 -19.66 -7.16 -3.34
CA GLY A 348 -19.98 -8.48 -3.86
C GLY A 348 -19.05 -8.98 -4.96
N ASP A 349 -19.13 -10.29 -5.25
CA ASP A 349 -18.24 -11.02 -6.17
C ASP A 349 -18.23 -10.47 -7.60
N GLU A 350 -19.34 -9.85 -8.04
CA GLU A 350 -19.49 -9.34 -9.41
C GLU A 350 -18.72 -8.04 -9.67
N ASN A 351 -18.25 -7.35 -8.61
CA ASN A 351 -17.71 -6.00 -8.71
C ASN A 351 -16.24 -5.89 -8.31
N ILE A 352 -15.57 -7.03 -8.07
CA ILE A 352 -14.14 -7.10 -7.71
C ILE A 352 -13.57 -8.42 -8.23
N TYR A 353 -12.31 -8.38 -8.67
CA TYR A 353 -11.56 -9.59 -9.01
C TYR A 353 -10.61 -9.95 -7.87
N VAL A 354 -10.87 -11.06 -7.18
CA VAL A 354 -10.04 -11.56 -6.08
C VAL A 354 -9.42 -12.89 -6.46
N PHE A 355 -8.12 -13.03 -6.24
CA PHE A 355 -7.38 -14.25 -6.54
C PHE A 355 -6.37 -14.59 -5.46
N GLY A 356 -5.83 -15.81 -5.53
CA GLY A 356 -4.80 -16.32 -4.62
C GLY A 356 -5.39 -16.93 -3.35
N LYS A 357 -4.49 -17.24 -2.42
CA LYS A 357 -4.84 -17.82 -1.12
C LYS A 357 -5.20 -16.71 -0.13
N ASP A 358 -6.06 -17.05 0.83
CA ASP A 358 -6.39 -16.17 1.95
C ASP A 358 -5.22 -15.98 2.94
N SER A 359 -5.38 -15.07 3.85
CA SER A 359 -4.35 -14.70 4.82
C SER A 359 -3.99 -15.86 5.76
N GLU A 360 -4.96 -16.67 6.18
CA GLU A 360 -4.74 -17.79 7.08
C GLU A 360 -3.88 -18.86 6.40
N THR A 361 -4.25 -19.26 5.19
CA THR A 361 -3.48 -20.21 4.38
C THR A 361 -2.06 -19.73 4.13
N VAL A 362 -1.86 -18.43 3.84
CA VAL A 362 -0.51 -17.87 3.62
C VAL A 362 0.32 -17.92 4.90
N ILE A 363 -0.26 -17.55 6.04
CA ILE A 363 0.42 -17.63 7.35
C ILE A 363 0.86 -19.06 7.64
N ASP A 364 -0.02 -20.03 7.44
CA ASP A 364 0.27 -21.46 7.65
C ASP A 364 1.39 -21.97 6.74
N LEU A 365 1.38 -21.57 5.46
CA LEU A 365 2.45 -21.92 4.52
C LEU A 365 3.81 -21.42 4.98
N TYR A 366 3.88 -20.19 5.50
CA TYR A 366 5.14 -19.65 6.04
C TYR A 366 5.56 -20.32 7.34
N ALA A 367 4.62 -20.56 8.26
CA ALA A 367 4.90 -21.19 9.54
C ALA A 367 5.42 -22.62 9.40
N ASN A 368 4.94 -23.36 8.41
CA ASN A 368 5.26 -24.76 8.17
C ASN A 368 6.29 -25.00 7.05
N ASN A 369 6.94 -23.93 6.53
CA ASN A 369 7.84 -24.01 5.36
C ASN A 369 7.19 -24.70 4.15
N GLY A 370 5.86 -24.53 3.99
CA GLY A 370 5.08 -25.18 2.93
C GLY A 370 5.18 -24.49 1.56
N TYR A 371 5.86 -23.34 1.47
CA TYR A 371 6.12 -22.66 0.21
C TYR A 371 7.52 -22.95 -0.28
N VAL A 372 7.62 -23.59 -1.46
CA VAL A 372 8.89 -23.86 -2.15
C VAL A 372 8.86 -23.16 -3.50
N ALA A 373 9.61 -22.07 -3.63
CA ALA A 373 9.64 -21.25 -4.85
C ALA A 373 9.97 -22.05 -6.12
N ARG A 374 10.83 -23.07 -6.00
CA ARG A 374 11.23 -23.91 -7.11
C ARG A 374 10.08 -24.69 -7.72
N ASP A 375 9.12 -25.16 -6.90
CA ASP A 375 7.97 -25.93 -7.38
C ASP A 375 7.04 -25.05 -8.25
N PHE A 376 7.01 -23.75 -8.01
CA PHE A 376 6.29 -22.79 -8.85
C PHE A 376 7.10 -22.43 -10.10
N TYR A 377 8.40 -22.22 -9.96
CA TYR A 377 9.27 -21.94 -11.10
C TYR A 377 9.25 -23.03 -12.15
N GLU A 378 9.24 -24.31 -11.76
CA GLU A 378 9.24 -25.45 -12.70
C GLU A 378 7.90 -25.65 -13.43
N GLN A 379 6.86 -24.83 -13.15
CA GLN A 379 5.60 -24.89 -13.88
C GLN A 379 5.75 -24.34 -15.29
N ASP A 380 5.20 -25.04 -16.29
CA ASP A 380 5.29 -24.67 -17.71
C ASP A 380 4.79 -23.24 -18.00
N ALA A 381 3.81 -22.76 -17.23
CA ALA A 381 3.28 -21.40 -17.39
C ALA A 381 4.17 -20.31 -16.76
N ILE A 382 5.03 -20.64 -15.81
CA ILE A 382 5.80 -19.69 -15.02
C ILE A 382 7.27 -19.63 -15.47
N LYS A 383 7.87 -20.82 -15.71
CA LYS A 383 9.28 -20.93 -16.07
C LYS A 383 9.69 -20.02 -17.22
N PRO A 384 8.99 -19.96 -18.36
CA PRO A 384 9.37 -19.09 -19.48
C PRO A 384 9.36 -17.60 -19.11
N LEU A 385 8.47 -17.18 -18.19
CA LEU A 385 8.37 -15.79 -17.76
C LEU A 385 9.56 -15.38 -16.89
N VAL A 386 9.98 -16.27 -15.99
CA VAL A 386 11.12 -16.03 -15.11
C VAL A 386 12.43 -16.08 -15.92
N ASP A 387 12.58 -17.08 -16.79
CA ASP A 387 13.76 -17.21 -17.65
C ASP A 387 13.92 -16.01 -18.60
N PHE A 388 12.80 -15.39 -19.01
CA PHE A 388 12.83 -14.21 -19.88
C PHE A 388 13.49 -12.99 -19.24
N ILE A 389 13.48 -12.87 -17.90
CA ILE A 389 14.14 -11.76 -17.19
C ILE A 389 15.63 -11.68 -17.57
N VAL A 390 16.27 -12.83 -17.75
CA VAL A 390 17.71 -12.94 -18.11
C VAL A 390 17.92 -13.35 -19.57
N SER A 391 16.92 -13.15 -20.42
CA SER A 391 17.03 -13.39 -21.85
C SER A 391 17.94 -12.36 -22.56
N ASP A 392 18.45 -12.71 -23.73
CA ASP A 392 19.29 -11.82 -24.52
C ASP A 392 18.57 -10.50 -24.85
N GLU A 393 17.25 -10.54 -25.06
CA GLU A 393 16.42 -9.37 -25.35
C GLU A 393 16.39 -8.38 -24.18
N VAL A 394 16.21 -8.87 -22.96
CA VAL A 394 16.16 -8.02 -21.76
C VAL A 394 17.58 -7.56 -21.38
N LEU A 395 18.57 -8.44 -21.49
CA LEU A 395 19.98 -8.10 -21.23
C LEU A 395 20.52 -7.05 -22.22
N ALA A 396 19.98 -6.98 -23.45
CA ALA A 396 20.36 -5.96 -24.43
C ALA A 396 19.97 -4.52 -24.02
N VAL A 397 19.00 -4.37 -23.14
CA VAL A 397 18.52 -3.07 -22.64
C VAL A 397 18.79 -2.86 -21.15
N GLY A 398 19.25 -3.89 -20.45
CA GLY A 398 19.42 -3.90 -19.01
C GLY A 398 20.85 -4.08 -18.53
N ASN A 399 21.03 -3.93 -17.23
CA ASN A 399 22.28 -4.23 -16.53
C ASN A 399 22.22 -5.66 -15.99
N GLN A 400 23.09 -6.54 -16.48
CA GLN A 400 23.14 -7.96 -16.13
C GLN A 400 23.30 -8.22 -14.61
N GLU A 401 23.99 -7.34 -13.89
CA GLU A 401 24.19 -7.49 -12.44
C GLU A 401 22.92 -7.23 -11.64
N ARG A 402 21.90 -6.61 -12.26
CA ARG A 402 20.62 -6.21 -11.64
C ARG A 402 19.41 -7.02 -12.12
N LEU A 403 19.57 -7.84 -13.10
CA LEU A 403 18.56 -8.73 -13.66
C LEU A 403 18.79 -10.17 -13.19
#